data_15baf692225a3f1556d67e67016c52a6
#
_entry.id   15baf692225a3f1556d67e67016c52a6
#
_cell.length_a   1.000
_cell.length_b   1.000
_cell.length_c   1.000
_cell.angle_alpha   90.00
_cell.angle_beta   90.00
_cell.angle_gamma   90.00
#
_symmetry.space_group_name_H-M   'P 1'
#
loop_
_entity.id
_entity.type
_entity.pdbx_description
1 polymer ?
#
loop_
_entity_poly.entity_id
_entity_poly.type
_entity_poly.pdbx_seq_one_letter_code
_entity_poly.pdbx_strand_id
1 'polypeptide(L)'
;MIEQFYDLKPEVLALDRQALALCREQFAHVEGIRDYNQLKMLRAFTDSGVAAQHFFGSTGYGVWDDSRNKLEEVFCRCVGAEAALVRPQFMSGTHTLTVALFGLLRTGDTLLAATGRPYDTLEGVIGIGEAGKGCGTLREYGIRYDEVPLKEDFTPDYAGIAAKAKTATVVHIQRSRGYTQRNAFDLDTIRKVAQTVREVNPNAVIFVDNCYGEFTQTKEPLSAGADIIAGSFIKNPGGGITPTGGYIAGRKDLVEKISHRFTAPGIGADLGCTQDSLRDTFLGLYYAPGVVCEAVKTAIYAQCLLELCGVHPVPRYTEDHNDIVTCFDSGSVAALQGFCAGIQKNSPVDSFVSPEPADEPGYTDKVIMASGSFTEGSTIEISCDGPLRPPYTCYLQGGVNFTAGRAAVINAVQNAFFA
;
A
#
# COMPACT_ATOMS: atom_id res chain seq x y z
N MET A 1 -15.21 7.31 -28.19
CA MET A 1 -14.45 8.45 -27.62
C MET A 1 -12.96 8.12 -27.55
N ILE A 2 -12.54 7.00 -26.93
CA ILE A 2 -11.11 6.64 -26.74
C ILE A 2 -10.39 6.46 -28.08
N GLU A 3 -11.07 5.93 -29.09
CA GLU A 3 -10.59 5.75 -30.45
C GLU A 3 -10.25 7.04 -31.22
N GLN A 4 -10.60 8.20 -30.66
CA GLN A 4 -10.21 9.51 -31.22
C GLN A 4 -8.78 9.91 -30.80
N PHE A 5 -8.24 9.26 -29.76
CA PHE A 5 -6.96 9.61 -29.13
C PHE A 5 -5.92 8.50 -29.28
N TYR A 6 -6.36 7.25 -29.48
CA TYR A 6 -5.51 6.08 -29.52
C TYR A 6 -5.84 5.19 -30.72
N ASP A 7 -4.80 4.67 -31.36
CA ASP A 7 -4.93 3.69 -32.45
C ASP A 7 -5.12 2.28 -31.85
N LEU A 8 -6.40 1.93 -31.64
CA LEU A 8 -6.81 0.67 -31.04
C LEU A 8 -7.47 -0.24 -32.07
N LYS A 9 -7.08 -1.51 -32.04
CA LYS A 9 -7.69 -2.54 -32.92
C LYS A 9 -9.19 -2.70 -32.62
N PRO A 10 -10.03 -2.95 -33.66
CA PRO A 10 -11.49 -3.08 -33.49
C PRO A 10 -11.89 -4.14 -32.43
N GLU A 11 -11.20 -5.27 -32.37
CA GLU A 11 -11.43 -6.31 -31.39
C GLU A 11 -11.16 -5.83 -29.94
N VAL A 12 -10.09 -5.07 -29.73
CA VAL A 12 -9.75 -4.49 -28.40
C VAL A 12 -10.81 -3.48 -27.98
N LEU A 13 -11.29 -2.64 -28.90
CA LEU A 13 -12.40 -1.71 -28.64
C LEU A 13 -13.72 -2.43 -28.34
N ALA A 14 -13.95 -3.61 -28.91
CA ALA A 14 -15.14 -4.42 -28.59
C ALA A 14 -15.05 -4.97 -27.16
N LEU A 15 -13.89 -5.49 -26.76
CA LEU A 15 -13.62 -5.98 -25.40
C LEU A 15 -13.73 -4.85 -24.36
N ASP A 16 -13.19 -3.67 -24.66
CA ASP A 16 -13.33 -2.47 -23.80
C ASP A 16 -14.80 -2.14 -23.51
N ARG A 17 -15.65 -2.07 -24.55
CA ARG A 17 -17.08 -1.80 -24.37
C ARG A 17 -17.77 -2.87 -23.53
N GLN A 18 -17.40 -4.14 -23.73
CA GLN A 18 -17.93 -5.25 -22.95
C GLN A 18 -17.47 -5.16 -21.47
N ALA A 19 -16.19 -4.91 -21.20
CA ALA A 19 -15.66 -4.75 -19.87
C ALA A 19 -16.36 -3.61 -19.10
N LEU A 20 -16.53 -2.45 -19.73
CA LEU A 20 -17.26 -1.32 -19.12
C LEU A 20 -18.72 -1.65 -18.78
N ALA A 21 -19.37 -2.49 -19.57
CA ALA A 21 -20.74 -2.92 -19.31
C ALA A 21 -20.81 -3.89 -18.12
N LEU A 22 -19.85 -4.81 -18.04
CA LEU A 22 -19.77 -5.83 -16.98
C LEU A 22 -19.39 -5.26 -15.63
N CYS A 23 -18.51 -4.23 -15.57
CA CYS A 23 -18.01 -3.67 -14.33
C CYS A 23 -18.97 -2.73 -13.59
N ARG A 24 -20.16 -2.44 -14.10
CA ARG A 24 -21.06 -1.39 -13.57
C ARG A 24 -21.45 -1.61 -12.11
N GLU A 25 -21.76 -2.84 -11.74
CA GLU A 25 -22.17 -3.19 -10.37
C GLU A 25 -21.01 -2.99 -9.40
N GLN A 26 -19.81 -3.49 -9.76
CA GLN A 26 -18.60 -3.35 -8.96
C GLN A 26 -18.19 -1.87 -8.81
N PHE A 27 -18.33 -1.08 -9.87
CA PHE A 27 -18.08 0.36 -9.80
C PHE A 27 -19.05 1.05 -8.83
N ALA A 28 -20.33 0.73 -8.88
CA ALA A 28 -21.32 1.29 -7.95
C ALA A 28 -21.00 0.89 -6.48
N HIS A 29 -20.51 -0.34 -6.25
CA HIS A 29 -20.10 -0.79 -4.94
C HIS A 29 -18.92 0.03 -4.39
N VAL A 30 -17.83 0.18 -5.14
CA VAL A 30 -16.66 0.94 -4.67
C VAL A 30 -16.95 2.45 -4.58
N GLU A 31 -17.86 2.98 -5.38
CA GLU A 31 -18.35 4.36 -5.25
C GLU A 31 -19.10 4.56 -3.93
N GLY A 32 -19.85 3.57 -3.45
CA GLY A 32 -20.46 3.60 -2.12
C GLY A 32 -19.44 3.62 -0.99
N ILE A 33 -18.33 2.87 -1.12
CA ILE A 33 -17.20 2.90 -0.18
C ILE A 33 -16.52 4.27 -0.19
N ARG A 34 -16.29 4.84 -1.38
CA ARG A 34 -15.78 6.21 -1.53
C ARG A 34 -16.63 7.23 -0.80
N ASP A 35 -17.94 7.20 -1.01
CA ASP A 35 -18.85 8.18 -0.43
C ASP A 35 -18.84 8.13 1.09
N TYR A 36 -18.83 6.92 1.67
CA TYR A 36 -18.67 6.73 3.11
C TYR A 36 -17.35 7.32 3.61
N ASN A 37 -16.22 6.95 2.98
CA ASN A 37 -14.90 7.42 3.39
C ASN A 37 -14.74 8.93 3.18
N GLN A 38 -15.32 9.51 2.13
CA GLN A 38 -15.27 10.94 1.89
C GLN A 38 -16.06 11.73 2.94
N LEU A 39 -17.22 11.25 3.35
CA LEU A 39 -17.99 11.85 4.44
C LEU A 39 -17.25 11.74 5.78
N LYS A 40 -16.66 10.57 6.06
CA LYS A 40 -15.79 10.38 7.23
C LYS A 40 -14.60 11.33 7.22
N MET A 41 -13.95 11.50 6.06
CA MET A 41 -12.85 12.44 5.87
C MET A 41 -13.29 13.88 6.12
N LEU A 42 -14.38 14.32 5.50
CA LEU A 42 -14.92 15.67 5.72
C LEU A 42 -15.23 15.93 7.20
N ARG A 43 -15.83 14.95 7.89
CA ARG A 43 -16.10 15.04 9.34
C ARG A 43 -14.80 15.14 10.15
N ALA A 44 -13.77 14.35 9.80
CA ALA A 44 -12.46 14.43 10.46
C ALA A 44 -11.86 15.84 10.37
N PHE A 45 -11.92 16.47 9.19
CA PHE A 45 -11.45 17.86 9.00
C PHE A 45 -12.27 18.88 9.79
N THR A 46 -13.61 18.80 9.72
CA THR A 46 -14.48 19.77 10.40
C THR A 46 -14.43 19.63 11.91
N ASP A 47 -14.44 18.41 12.43
CA ASP A 47 -14.40 18.15 13.87
C ASP A 47 -13.03 18.44 14.50
N SER A 48 -11.96 18.40 13.70
CA SER A 48 -10.62 18.85 14.12
C SER A 48 -10.43 20.36 13.96
N GLY A 49 -11.38 21.09 13.39
CA GLY A 49 -11.27 22.54 13.21
C GLY A 49 -10.10 22.95 12.32
N VAL A 50 -9.89 22.26 11.18
CA VAL A 50 -8.82 22.62 10.24
C VAL A 50 -9.05 24.02 9.70
N ALA A 51 -8.04 24.89 9.82
CA ALA A 51 -8.06 26.27 9.36
C ALA A 51 -6.91 26.54 8.38
N ALA A 52 -7.01 27.59 7.59
CA ALA A 52 -6.00 27.94 6.58
C ALA A 52 -4.57 28.06 7.14
N GLN A 53 -4.42 28.47 8.39
CA GLN A 53 -3.12 28.57 9.06
C GLN A 53 -2.43 27.19 9.22
N HIS A 54 -3.18 26.10 9.28
CA HIS A 54 -2.60 24.75 9.40
C HIS A 54 -1.93 24.26 8.10
N PHE A 55 -2.02 25.01 7.02
CA PHE A 55 -1.32 24.70 5.77
C PHE A 55 0.10 25.25 5.71
N PHE A 56 0.50 26.05 6.70
CA PHE A 56 1.86 26.59 6.80
C PHE A 56 2.72 25.66 7.67
N GLY A 57 3.91 25.32 7.15
CA GLY A 57 4.84 24.46 7.84
C GLY A 57 5.78 25.19 8.78
N SER A 58 6.60 24.39 9.46
CA SER A 58 7.66 24.84 10.36
C SER A 58 9.04 24.55 9.78
N THR A 59 10.06 25.21 10.35
CA THR A 59 11.47 25.02 10.00
C THR A 59 12.29 24.65 11.24
N GLY A 60 13.55 24.26 11.04
CA GLY A 60 14.45 23.89 12.13
C GLY A 60 13.97 22.67 12.91
N TYR A 61 13.86 22.75 14.21
CA TYR A 61 13.42 21.64 15.05
C TYR A 61 11.91 21.35 14.94
N GLY A 62 11.10 22.30 14.49
CA GLY A 62 9.65 22.12 14.41
C GLY A 62 8.99 21.88 15.77
N VAL A 63 9.55 22.44 16.86
CA VAL A 63 8.92 22.42 18.19
C VAL A 63 7.66 23.29 18.13
N TRP A 64 6.56 22.83 18.75
CA TRP A 64 5.28 23.53 18.75
C TRP A 64 4.63 23.70 17.36
N ASP A 65 4.89 22.75 16.45
CA ASP A 65 4.23 22.73 15.14
C ASP A 65 2.76 22.29 15.28
N ASP A 66 1.89 23.26 15.51
CA ASP A 66 0.44 23.06 15.68
C ASP A 66 -0.17 22.47 14.40
N SER A 67 0.33 22.87 13.24
CA SER A 67 -0.13 22.38 11.93
C SER A 67 0.14 20.90 11.74
N ARG A 68 1.33 20.43 12.15
CA ARG A 68 1.68 19.01 12.19
C ARG A 68 0.75 18.23 13.11
N ASN A 69 0.55 18.74 14.32
CA ASN A 69 -0.31 18.09 15.31
C ASN A 69 -1.76 18.02 14.81
N LYS A 70 -2.21 19.07 14.11
CA LYS A 70 -3.53 19.08 13.48
C LYS A 70 -3.68 18.04 12.39
N LEU A 71 -2.68 17.83 11.54
CA LEU A 71 -2.68 16.77 10.54
C LEU A 71 -2.78 15.37 11.18
N GLU A 72 -2.01 15.14 12.25
CA GLU A 72 -2.05 13.88 13.00
C GLU A 72 -3.40 13.64 13.67
N GLU A 73 -4.04 14.70 14.22
CA GLU A 73 -5.40 14.63 14.77
C GLU A 73 -6.42 14.22 13.69
N VAL A 74 -6.39 14.88 12.53
CA VAL A 74 -7.27 14.54 11.39
C VAL A 74 -7.06 13.10 10.97
N PHE A 75 -5.82 12.66 10.81
CA PHE A 75 -5.51 11.30 10.40
C PHE A 75 -6.00 10.26 11.43
N CYS A 76 -5.81 10.51 12.73
CA CYS A 76 -6.34 9.66 13.81
C CYS A 76 -7.86 9.45 13.66
N ARG A 77 -8.62 10.53 13.41
CA ARG A 77 -10.08 10.43 13.19
C ARG A 77 -10.43 9.64 11.95
N CYS A 78 -9.65 9.75 10.88
CA CYS A 78 -9.88 9.01 9.64
C CYS A 78 -9.71 7.51 9.80
N VAL A 79 -8.69 7.09 10.56
CA VAL A 79 -8.32 5.67 10.69
C VAL A 79 -8.77 5.03 12.00
N GLY A 80 -9.31 5.83 12.94
CA GLY A 80 -9.76 5.36 14.25
C GLY A 80 -8.61 5.08 15.23
N ALA A 81 -7.53 5.87 15.17
CA ALA A 81 -6.37 5.75 16.04
C ALA A 81 -6.47 6.66 17.27
N GLU A 82 -5.76 6.29 18.36
CA GLU A 82 -5.59 7.14 19.55
C GLU A 82 -4.48 8.18 19.35
N ALA A 83 -3.43 7.83 18.58
CA ALA A 83 -2.33 8.72 18.23
C ALA A 83 -1.76 8.32 16.87
N ALA A 84 -1.08 9.26 16.22
CA ALA A 84 -0.38 9.04 14.97
C ALA A 84 0.92 9.85 14.87
N LEU A 85 1.84 9.37 14.04
CA LEU A 85 2.94 10.11 13.45
C LEU A 85 2.68 10.20 11.96
N VAL A 86 2.39 11.38 11.44
CA VAL A 86 2.28 11.66 10.00
C VAL A 86 3.37 12.65 9.64
N ARG A 87 4.45 12.14 9.01
CA ARG A 87 5.70 12.89 8.94
C ARG A 87 6.35 12.84 7.55
N PRO A 88 6.76 13.99 7.00
CA PRO A 88 7.50 14.04 5.74
C PRO A 88 8.89 13.40 5.84
N GLN A 89 9.45 13.25 7.04
CA GLN A 89 10.76 12.61 7.27
C GLN A 89 10.74 11.09 7.11
N PHE A 90 9.61 10.45 7.00
CA PHE A 90 9.55 9.06 6.55
C PHE A 90 9.86 9.00 5.06
N MET A 91 11.06 8.56 4.71
CA MET A 91 11.58 8.56 3.34
C MET A 91 10.87 7.55 2.42
N SER A 92 10.27 6.51 2.99
CA SER A 92 9.58 5.45 2.24
C SER A 92 8.68 4.63 3.17
N GLY A 93 7.82 3.78 2.59
CA GLY A 93 7.06 2.79 3.35
C GLY A 93 7.98 1.86 4.15
N THR A 94 9.05 1.36 3.53
CA THR A 94 10.05 0.51 4.22
C THR A 94 10.69 1.22 5.40
N HIS A 95 11.05 2.51 5.27
CA HIS A 95 11.57 3.30 6.39
C HIS A 95 10.53 3.44 7.51
N THR A 96 9.27 3.69 7.17
CA THR A 96 8.17 3.78 8.15
C THR A 96 8.03 2.48 8.95
N LEU A 97 8.00 1.33 8.25
CA LEU A 97 7.94 0.00 8.89
C LEU A 97 9.18 -0.28 9.74
N THR A 98 10.37 0.12 9.27
CA THR A 98 11.64 -0.01 9.99
C THR A 98 11.58 0.73 11.32
N VAL A 99 11.16 2.01 11.30
CA VAL A 99 11.03 2.83 12.52
C VAL A 99 10.04 2.20 13.50
N ALA A 100 8.89 1.71 13.00
CA ALA A 100 7.90 1.04 13.84
C ALA A 100 8.48 -0.22 14.51
N LEU A 101 9.10 -1.11 13.74
CA LEU A 101 9.64 -2.38 14.25
C LEU A 101 10.78 -2.15 15.26
N PHE A 102 11.76 -1.29 14.94
CA PHE A 102 12.84 -0.95 15.88
C PHE A 102 12.34 -0.16 17.08
N GLY A 103 11.22 0.56 16.97
CA GLY A 103 10.56 1.22 18.09
C GLY A 103 9.89 0.24 19.05
N LEU A 104 9.25 -0.79 18.52
CA LEU A 104 8.51 -1.79 19.28
C LEU A 104 9.39 -2.87 19.90
N LEU A 105 10.40 -3.35 19.16
CA LEU A 105 11.22 -4.51 19.51
C LEU A 105 12.50 -4.14 20.26
N ARG A 106 12.95 -5.05 21.12
CA ARG A 106 14.23 -4.99 21.86
C ARG A 106 14.98 -6.31 21.74
N THR A 107 16.26 -6.33 22.04
CA THR A 107 17.09 -7.55 22.10
C THR A 107 16.40 -8.63 22.91
N GLY A 108 16.28 -9.83 22.35
CA GLY A 108 15.58 -10.97 22.96
C GLY A 108 14.09 -11.08 22.61
N ASP A 109 13.48 -10.02 22.05
CA ASP A 109 12.10 -10.06 21.55
C ASP A 109 11.94 -10.94 20.30
N THR A 110 10.71 -11.29 19.97
CA THR A 110 10.37 -12.09 18.80
C THR A 110 9.39 -11.35 17.89
N LEU A 111 9.78 -11.17 16.63
CA LEU A 111 8.91 -10.76 15.55
C LEU A 111 8.34 -12.01 14.88
N LEU A 112 7.02 -12.15 14.84
CA LEU A 112 6.31 -13.19 14.11
C LEU A 112 5.61 -12.61 12.89
N ALA A 113 6.00 -13.02 11.69
CA ALA A 113 5.23 -12.76 10.47
C ALA A 113 4.09 -13.77 10.37
N ALA A 114 2.86 -13.33 10.63
CA ALA A 114 1.69 -14.21 10.76
C ALA A 114 1.03 -14.58 9.42
N THR A 115 1.36 -13.85 8.36
CA THR A 115 0.70 -13.97 7.05
C THR A 115 1.67 -14.30 5.92
N GLY A 116 2.63 -15.16 6.23
CA GLY A 116 3.72 -15.53 5.32
C GLY A 116 4.91 -14.58 5.41
N ARG A 117 5.87 -14.84 4.55
CA ARG A 117 7.10 -14.04 4.45
C ARG A 117 6.78 -12.59 4.09
N PRO A 118 7.38 -11.60 4.76
CA PRO A 118 7.16 -10.20 4.46
C PRO A 118 7.65 -9.81 3.06
N TYR A 119 7.25 -8.61 2.63
CA TYR A 119 7.67 -8.02 1.36
C TYR A 119 9.19 -7.89 1.25
N ASP A 120 9.73 -8.04 0.05
CA ASP A 120 11.16 -8.17 -0.24
C ASP A 120 12.02 -7.11 0.47
N THR A 121 11.65 -5.82 0.43
CA THR A 121 12.43 -4.76 1.08
C THR A 121 12.43 -4.85 2.61
N LEU A 122 11.43 -5.49 3.22
CA LEU A 122 11.38 -5.70 4.67
C LEU A 122 12.25 -6.90 5.09
N GLU A 123 12.54 -7.83 4.19
CA GLU A 123 13.48 -8.93 4.45
C GLU A 123 14.86 -8.41 4.85
N GLY A 124 15.35 -7.37 4.15
CA GLY A 124 16.62 -6.71 4.49
C GLY A 124 16.59 -6.05 5.87
N VAL A 125 15.49 -5.42 6.25
CA VAL A 125 15.31 -4.83 7.59
C VAL A 125 15.34 -5.88 8.69
N ILE A 126 14.70 -7.02 8.45
CA ILE A 126 14.66 -8.15 9.40
C ILE A 126 16.00 -8.88 9.42
N GLY A 127 16.69 -9.01 8.28
CA GLY A 127 17.90 -9.80 8.09
C GLY A 127 17.58 -11.25 7.73
N ILE A 128 16.64 -11.47 6.80
CA ILE A 128 16.26 -12.81 6.32
C ILE A 128 17.25 -13.26 5.23
N GLY A 129 17.85 -14.44 5.40
CA GLY A 129 18.87 -14.93 4.48
C GLY A 129 20.12 -14.02 4.49
N GLU A 130 20.60 -13.64 3.32
CA GLU A 130 21.74 -12.72 3.12
C GLU A 130 21.29 -11.25 3.00
N ALA A 131 19.97 -10.99 2.93
CA ALA A 131 19.43 -9.64 2.76
C ALA A 131 19.78 -8.76 3.97
N GLY A 132 20.36 -7.61 3.72
CA GLY A 132 20.74 -6.63 4.76
C GLY A 132 21.88 -7.06 5.70
N LYS A 133 22.59 -8.14 5.40
CA LYS A 133 23.69 -8.63 6.24
C LYS A 133 24.79 -7.57 6.42
N GLY A 134 25.16 -7.31 7.67
CA GLY A 134 26.14 -6.27 8.02
C GLY A 134 25.58 -4.84 8.01
N CYS A 135 24.27 -4.66 7.80
CA CYS A 135 23.64 -3.34 7.70
C CYS A 135 22.89 -2.92 8.98
N GLY A 136 22.95 -3.69 10.05
CA GLY A 136 22.22 -3.38 11.29
C GLY A 136 20.76 -3.84 11.25
N THR A 137 20.55 -5.08 10.84
CA THR A 137 19.22 -5.69 10.76
C THR A 137 18.64 -6.00 12.15
N LEU A 138 17.33 -6.24 12.25
CA LEU A 138 16.69 -6.65 13.52
C LEU A 138 17.39 -7.87 14.13
N ARG A 139 17.74 -8.87 13.31
CA ARG A 139 18.44 -10.08 13.80
C ARG A 139 19.84 -9.79 14.34
N GLU A 140 20.58 -8.87 13.74
CA GLU A 140 21.89 -8.44 14.23
C GLU A 140 21.80 -7.69 15.57
N TYR A 141 20.65 -7.04 15.84
CA TYR A 141 20.34 -6.47 17.17
C TYR A 141 19.75 -7.49 18.16
N GLY A 142 19.79 -8.78 17.83
CA GLY A 142 19.35 -9.87 18.70
C GLY A 142 17.84 -10.04 18.80
N ILE A 143 17.07 -9.54 17.85
CA ILE A 143 15.64 -9.82 17.72
C ILE A 143 15.48 -11.15 16.97
N ARG A 144 14.65 -12.04 17.52
CA ARG A 144 14.30 -13.31 16.87
C ARG A 144 13.22 -13.07 15.82
N TYR A 145 13.32 -13.79 14.71
CA TYR A 145 12.33 -13.81 13.66
C TYR A 145 11.75 -15.21 13.49
N ASP A 146 10.45 -15.28 13.33
CA ASP A 146 9.72 -16.49 12.93
C ASP A 146 8.58 -16.12 11.97
N GLU A 147 8.12 -17.07 11.18
CA GLU A 147 7.04 -16.86 10.22
C GLU A 147 6.07 -18.03 10.18
N VAL A 148 4.80 -17.76 9.88
CA VAL A 148 3.78 -18.77 9.59
C VAL A 148 3.47 -18.69 8.11
N PRO A 149 3.86 -19.68 7.29
CA PRO A 149 3.48 -19.72 5.89
C PRO A 149 1.95 -19.73 5.73
N LEU A 150 1.47 -19.15 4.65
CA LEU A 150 0.08 -19.31 4.25
C LEU A 150 -0.18 -20.75 3.82
N LYS A 151 -1.43 -21.19 3.88
CA LYS A 151 -1.85 -22.45 3.31
C LYS A 151 -1.78 -22.43 1.77
N GLU A 152 -1.95 -23.58 1.13
CA GLU A 152 -1.94 -23.72 -0.34
C GLU A 152 -3.00 -22.83 -1.03
N ASP A 153 -4.13 -22.59 -0.36
CA ASP A 153 -5.21 -21.69 -0.80
C ASP A 153 -4.99 -20.22 -0.45
N PHE A 154 -3.77 -19.88 -0.03
CA PHE A 154 -3.38 -18.55 0.44
C PHE A 154 -4.12 -18.02 1.67
N THR A 155 -4.89 -18.84 2.38
CA THR A 155 -5.50 -18.45 3.66
C THR A 155 -4.50 -18.54 4.81
N PRO A 156 -4.65 -17.72 5.89
CA PRO A 156 -3.81 -17.83 7.07
C PRO A 156 -3.94 -19.19 7.76
N ASP A 157 -2.81 -19.75 8.20
CA ASP A 157 -2.79 -20.93 9.07
C ASP A 157 -3.00 -20.51 10.53
N TYR A 158 -4.25 -20.42 10.95
CA TYR A 158 -4.61 -20.00 12.31
C TYR A 158 -4.03 -20.92 13.39
N ALA A 159 -3.89 -22.23 13.14
CA ALA A 159 -3.28 -23.16 14.08
C ALA A 159 -1.79 -22.89 14.25
N GLY A 160 -1.08 -22.69 13.14
CA GLY A 160 0.33 -22.29 13.14
C GLY A 160 0.55 -20.93 13.83
N ILE A 161 -0.34 -19.96 13.57
CA ILE A 161 -0.33 -18.64 14.23
C ILE A 161 -0.50 -18.81 15.75
N ALA A 162 -1.51 -19.55 16.20
CA ALA A 162 -1.75 -19.78 17.61
C ALA A 162 -0.57 -20.47 18.32
N ALA A 163 0.09 -21.41 17.63
CA ALA A 163 1.25 -22.11 18.19
C ALA A 163 2.45 -21.15 18.40
N LYS A 164 2.78 -20.32 17.40
CA LYS A 164 3.97 -19.45 17.39
C LYS A 164 3.76 -18.11 18.11
N ALA A 165 2.53 -17.59 18.13
CA ALA A 165 2.21 -16.32 18.78
C ALA A 165 2.38 -16.32 20.29
N LYS A 166 2.42 -17.49 20.96
CA LYS A 166 2.60 -17.63 22.43
C LYS A 166 3.81 -16.88 22.96
N THR A 167 4.87 -16.77 22.18
CA THR A 167 6.14 -16.14 22.55
C THR A 167 6.49 -14.90 21.72
N ALA A 168 5.60 -14.50 20.82
CA ALA A 168 5.82 -13.33 19.99
C ALA A 168 5.63 -12.03 20.78
N THR A 169 6.54 -11.08 20.63
CA THR A 169 6.39 -9.71 21.15
C THR A 169 5.58 -8.86 20.17
N VAL A 170 5.89 -8.97 18.88
CA VAL A 170 5.17 -8.31 17.78
C VAL A 170 4.72 -9.38 16.79
N VAL A 171 3.44 -9.32 16.42
CA VAL A 171 2.85 -10.13 15.34
C VAL A 171 2.59 -9.20 14.16
N HIS A 172 3.35 -9.40 13.10
CA HIS A 172 3.25 -8.62 11.86
C HIS A 172 2.27 -9.26 10.89
N ILE A 173 1.39 -8.45 10.34
CA ILE A 173 0.44 -8.79 9.28
C ILE A 173 0.72 -7.87 8.10
N GLN A 174 1.05 -8.43 6.95
CA GLN A 174 1.11 -7.69 5.70
C GLN A 174 -0.25 -7.78 5.01
N ARG A 175 -1.00 -6.66 4.91
CA ARG A 175 -2.34 -6.64 4.35
C ARG A 175 -2.32 -6.87 2.84
N SER A 176 -1.57 -6.08 2.10
CA SER A 176 -1.44 -6.23 0.65
C SER A 176 -0.59 -7.43 0.27
N ARG A 177 -0.71 -7.85 -0.97
CA ARG A 177 -0.11 -9.11 -1.48
C ARG A 177 1.41 -9.09 -1.63
N GLY A 178 2.06 -7.91 -1.76
CA GLY A 178 3.43 -7.85 -2.23
C GLY A 178 3.57 -8.52 -3.61
N TYR A 179 4.67 -9.22 -3.86
CA TYR A 179 4.86 -10.00 -5.09
C TYR A 179 4.36 -11.47 -4.96
N THR A 180 3.18 -11.65 -4.36
CA THR A 180 2.49 -12.95 -4.29
C THR A 180 1.19 -12.93 -5.07
N GLN A 181 0.70 -14.10 -5.46
CA GLN A 181 -0.56 -14.25 -6.21
C GLN A 181 -1.80 -14.36 -5.31
N ARG A 182 -1.66 -14.10 -4.00
CA ARG A 182 -2.81 -14.06 -3.09
C ARG A 182 -3.63 -12.79 -3.24
N ASN A 183 -4.87 -12.83 -2.79
CA ASN A 183 -5.65 -11.60 -2.56
C ASN A 183 -5.10 -10.80 -1.36
N ALA A 184 -5.33 -9.49 -1.33
CA ALA A 184 -5.12 -8.69 -0.13
C ALA A 184 -6.09 -9.14 0.98
N PHE A 185 -5.64 -9.08 2.23
CA PHE A 185 -6.50 -9.47 3.35
C PHE A 185 -7.55 -8.41 3.65
N ASP A 186 -8.80 -8.86 3.77
CA ASP A 186 -9.90 -8.07 4.27
C ASP A 186 -9.82 -7.90 5.80
N LEU A 187 -10.67 -7.01 6.33
CA LEU A 187 -10.70 -6.75 7.77
C LEU A 187 -11.19 -7.95 8.58
N ASP A 188 -11.99 -8.85 8.01
CA ASP A 188 -12.47 -10.05 8.70
C ASP A 188 -11.35 -11.07 8.86
N THR A 189 -10.49 -11.24 7.86
CA THR A 189 -9.27 -12.05 7.96
C THR A 189 -8.31 -11.48 9.00
N ILE A 190 -8.06 -10.15 8.97
CA ILE A 190 -7.21 -9.49 9.98
C ILE A 190 -7.79 -9.69 11.38
N ARG A 191 -9.11 -9.56 11.55
CA ARG A 191 -9.81 -9.76 12.83
C ARG A 191 -9.63 -11.19 13.35
N LYS A 192 -9.75 -12.19 12.48
CA LYS A 192 -9.54 -13.60 12.87
C LYS A 192 -8.10 -13.87 13.29
N VAL A 193 -7.11 -13.31 12.58
CA VAL A 193 -5.69 -13.38 12.98
C VAL A 193 -5.51 -12.73 14.34
N ALA A 194 -6.04 -11.51 14.53
CA ALA A 194 -5.94 -10.79 15.79
C ALA A 194 -6.57 -11.56 16.96
N GLN A 195 -7.76 -12.11 16.79
CA GLN A 195 -8.43 -12.94 17.79
C GLN A 195 -7.61 -14.18 18.14
N THR A 196 -7.13 -14.91 17.12
CA THR A 196 -6.26 -16.09 17.32
C THR A 196 -5.02 -15.76 18.15
N VAL A 197 -4.39 -14.62 17.89
CA VAL A 197 -3.23 -14.16 18.67
C VAL A 197 -3.62 -13.82 20.10
N ARG A 198 -4.72 -13.05 20.30
CA ARG A 198 -5.18 -12.62 21.63
C ARG A 198 -5.56 -13.78 22.55
N GLU A 199 -6.12 -14.85 22.01
CA GLU A 199 -6.49 -16.05 22.77
C GLU A 199 -5.28 -16.73 23.42
N VAL A 200 -4.10 -16.67 22.80
CA VAL A 200 -2.89 -17.36 23.27
C VAL A 200 -1.83 -16.41 23.86
N ASN A 201 -1.85 -15.13 23.46
CA ASN A 201 -0.94 -14.10 23.93
C ASN A 201 -1.60 -12.71 23.90
N PRO A 202 -2.33 -12.32 24.94
CA PRO A 202 -3.00 -11.03 25.01
C PRO A 202 -2.06 -9.82 25.00
N ASN A 203 -0.77 -10.02 25.29
CA ASN A 203 0.24 -8.95 25.38
C ASN A 203 1.01 -8.72 24.06
N ALA A 204 0.88 -9.61 23.07
CA ALA A 204 1.52 -9.41 21.78
C ALA A 204 1.00 -8.15 21.09
N VAL A 205 1.88 -7.35 20.50
CA VAL A 205 1.49 -6.19 19.70
C VAL A 205 1.14 -6.67 18.29
N ILE A 206 -0.07 -6.39 17.84
CA ILE A 206 -0.52 -6.69 16.47
C ILE A 206 -0.23 -5.48 15.59
N PHE A 207 0.74 -5.63 14.71
CA PHE A 207 1.23 -4.61 13.80
C PHE A 207 0.84 -4.96 12.36
N VAL A 208 0.08 -4.08 11.70
CA VAL A 208 -0.34 -4.25 10.31
C VAL A 208 0.41 -3.28 9.39
N ASP A 209 1.12 -3.82 8.41
CA ASP A 209 1.51 -3.08 7.22
C ASP A 209 0.25 -2.88 6.37
N ASN A 210 -0.25 -1.64 6.33
CA ASN A 210 -1.51 -1.27 5.69
C ASN A 210 -1.33 -0.66 4.29
N CYS A 211 -0.09 -0.63 3.76
CA CYS A 211 0.17 -0.10 2.41
C CYS A 211 -0.81 -0.68 1.39
N TYR A 212 -1.35 0.17 0.53
CA TYR A 212 -2.34 -0.12 -0.51
C TYR A 212 -3.76 -0.47 -0.03
N GLY A 213 -3.96 -0.71 1.29
CA GLY A 213 -5.27 -1.06 1.83
C GLY A 213 -6.07 0.13 2.32
N GLU A 214 -5.46 1.30 2.50
CA GLU A 214 -6.10 2.47 3.05
C GLU A 214 -7.27 2.92 2.18
N PHE A 215 -8.42 3.15 2.81
CA PHE A 215 -9.69 3.60 2.20
C PHE A 215 -10.31 2.64 1.17
N THR A 216 -9.79 1.42 0.99
CA THR A 216 -10.42 0.39 0.14
C THR A 216 -11.64 -0.25 0.80
N GLN A 217 -11.78 -0.12 2.11
CA GLN A 217 -12.95 -0.50 2.91
C GLN A 217 -13.43 0.69 3.75
N THR A 218 -14.60 0.61 4.34
CA THR A 218 -15.17 1.71 5.16
C THR A 218 -14.46 1.92 6.50
N LYS A 219 -13.70 0.92 6.95
CA LYS A 219 -12.92 0.92 8.19
C LYS A 219 -11.47 0.52 7.91
N GLU A 220 -10.59 0.75 8.90
CA GLU A 220 -9.18 0.39 8.85
C GLU A 220 -8.85 -0.74 9.83
N PRO A 221 -7.65 -1.39 9.72
CA PRO A 221 -7.29 -2.56 10.52
C PRO A 221 -7.33 -2.38 12.03
N LEU A 222 -7.24 -1.15 12.55
CA LEU A 222 -7.42 -0.86 13.98
C LEU A 222 -8.79 -1.31 14.47
N SER A 223 -9.84 -1.19 13.64
CA SER A 223 -11.19 -1.67 13.96
C SER A 223 -11.30 -3.20 13.94
N ALA A 224 -10.30 -3.88 13.40
CA ALA A 224 -10.23 -5.34 13.32
C ALA A 224 -9.27 -5.95 14.37
N GLY A 225 -8.78 -5.15 15.33
CA GLY A 225 -7.96 -5.63 16.43
C GLY A 225 -6.45 -5.42 16.26
N ALA A 226 -6.02 -4.70 15.24
CA ALA A 226 -4.64 -4.22 15.16
C ALA A 226 -4.36 -3.19 16.26
N ASP A 227 -3.16 -3.20 16.83
CA ASP A 227 -2.71 -2.19 17.79
C ASP A 227 -2.04 -1.01 17.11
N ILE A 228 -1.33 -1.30 16.00
CA ILE A 228 -0.58 -0.32 15.20
C ILE A 228 -0.79 -0.65 13.72
N ILE A 229 -0.96 0.40 12.94
CA ILE A 229 -0.88 0.37 11.48
C ILE A 229 0.22 1.30 11.02
N ALA A 230 0.86 0.98 9.91
CA ALA A 230 1.84 1.85 9.27
C ALA A 230 1.77 1.74 7.75
N GLY A 231 2.21 2.78 7.06
CA GLY A 231 2.23 2.82 5.61
C GLY A 231 2.93 4.05 5.04
N SER A 232 2.96 4.11 3.72
CA SER A 232 3.54 5.21 2.98
C SER A 232 2.49 6.27 2.67
N PHE A 233 2.84 7.54 2.87
CA PHE A 233 1.92 8.65 2.59
C PHE A 233 1.94 9.10 1.12
N ILE A 234 2.93 8.66 0.32
CA ILE A 234 2.93 8.89 -1.14
C ILE A 234 2.03 7.90 -1.91
N LYS A 235 1.44 6.91 -1.20
CA LYS A 235 0.50 5.92 -1.76
C LYS A 235 -0.95 6.37 -1.54
N ASN A 236 -1.83 5.45 -1.18
CA ASN A 236 -3.27 5.72 -1.00
C ASN A 236 -3.56 6.99 -0.19
N PRO A 237 -2.98 7.19 1.02
CA PRO A 237 -3.35 8.33 1.86
C PRO A 237 -2.98 9.69 1.27
N GLY A 238 -1.98 9.74 0.43
CA GLY A 238 -1.52 10.99 -0.19
C GLY A 238 -2.24 11.36 -1.48
N GLY A 239 -3.12 10.49 -1.99
CA GLY A 239 -4.00 10.79 -3.14
C GLY A 239 -3.27 11.25 -4.40
N GLY A 240 -2.01 10.80 -4.63
CA GLY A 240 -1.18 11.22 -5.76
C GLY A 240 -0.68 12.69 -5.68
N ILE A 241 -0.86 13.35 -4.53
CA ILE A 241 -0.51 14.77 -4.34
C ILE A 241 0.62 14.93 -3.32
N THR A 242 0.60 14.15 -2.24
CA THR A 242 1.60 14.26 -1.18
C THR A 242 2.99 13.89 -1.70
N PRO A 243 4.00 14.78 -1.57
CA PRO A 243 5.29 14.58 -2.23
C PRO A 243 6.21 13.60 -1.49
N THR A 244 6.00 13.35 -0.22
CA THR A 244 6.85 12.50 0.62
C THR A 244 6.13 12.11 1.91
N GLY A 245 6.69 11.14 2.63
CA GLY A 245 6.24 10.85 3.98
C GLY A 245 5.62 9.47 4.17
N GLY A 246 5.28 9.22 5.42
CA GLY A 246 4.62 8.01 5.87
C GLY A 246 3.82 8.25 7.14
N TYR A 247 3.15 7.23 7.60
CA TYR A 247 2.39 7.29 8.84
C TYR A 247 2.57 6.04 9.69
N ILE A 248 2.49 6.24 11.01
CA ILE A 248 2.34 5.19 12.02
C ILE A 248 1.19 5.64 12.91
N ALA A 249 0.17 4.80 13.09
CA ALA A 249 -1.01 5.17 13.85
C ALA A 249 -1.56 3.98 14.65
N GLY A 250 -2.16 4.24 15.81
CA GLY A 250 -2.76 3.22 16.66
C GLY A 250 -2.82 3.62 18.11
N ARG A 251 -2.52 2.68 19.00
CA ARG A 251 -2.49 2.90 20.44
C ARG A 251 -1.47 3.97 20.83
N LYS A 252 -1.86 4.89 21.68
CA LYS A 252 -1.04 6.04 22.08
C LYS A 252 0.28 5.63 22.72
N ASP A 253 0.27 4.65 23.63
CA ASP A 253 1.47 4.16 24.32
C ASP A 253 2.51 3.55 23.37
N LEU A 254 2.05 2.91 22.29
CA LEU A 254 2.92 2.31 21.28
C LEU A 254 3.46 3.37 20.32
N VAL A 255 2.61 4.31 19.88
CA VAL A 255 3.05 5.43 19.03
C VAL A 255 4.09 6.28 19.75
N GLU A 256 3.89 6.57 21.05
CA GLU A 256 4.88 7.26 21.88
C GLU A 256 6.20 6.49 21.93
N LYS A 257 6.16 5.19 22.21
CA LYS A 257 7.34 4.32 22.23
C LYS A 257 8.10 4.34 20.90
N ILE A 258 7.38 4.32 19.78
CA ILE A 258 7.95 4.35 18.42
C ILE A 258 8.56 5.73 18.11
N SER A 259 7.97 6.82 18.60
CA SER A 259 8.43 8.18 18.34
C SER A 259 9.86 8.42 18.81
N HIS A 260 10.30 7.75 19.89
CA HIS A 260 11.67 7.78 20.36
C HIS A 260 12.68 7.10 19.41
N ARG A 261 12.20 6.23 18.53
CA ARG A 261 13.04 5.67 17.46
C ARG A 261 13.01 6.55 16.20
N PHE A 262 11.88 7.21 15.96
CA PHE A 262 11.74 8.14 14.83
C PHE A 262 12.68 9.35 14.99
N THR A 263 12.79 9.92 16.18
CA THR A 263 13.69 11.04 16.49
C THR A 263 14.90 10.55 17.27
N ALA A 264 14.84 10.63 18.59
CA ALA A 264 15.85 10.12 19.51
C ALA A 264 15.22 9.75 20.87
N PRO A 265 15.83 8.82 21.64
CA PRO A 265 15.39 8.51 22.98
C PRO A 265 15.29 9.77 23.86
N GLY A 266 14.13 9.96 24.49
CA GLY A 266 13.85 11.11 25.33
C GLY A 266 13.28 12.34 24.61
N ILE A 267 13.29 12.37 23.26
CA ILE A 267 12.73 13.47 22.46
C ILE A 267 11.30 13.14 22.02
N GLY A 268 11.12 11.93 21.43
CA GLY A 268 9.78 11.50 21.02
C GLY A 268 9.20 12.30 19.85
N ALA A 269 7.89 12.55 19.89
CA ALA A 269 7.14 13.18 18.81
C ALA A 269 7.28 14.72 18.72
N ASP A 270 7.98 15.36 19.65
CA ASP A 270 8.00 16.82 19.80
C ASP A 270 8.78 17.54 18.70
N LEU A 271 9.69 16.85 18.00
CA LEU A 271 10.51 17.42 16.94
C LEU A 271 10.10 16.88 15.55
N GLY A 272 10.48 17.63 14.54
CA GLY A 272 10.29 17.33 13.13
C GLY A 272 9.55 18.46 12.41
N CYS A 273 10.32 19.31 11.71
CA CYS A 273 9.73 20.39 10.92
C CYS A 273 8.99 19.81 9.70
N THR A 274 7.92 20.48 9.29
CA THR A 274 7.07 20.05 8.19
C THR A 274 7.36 20.78 6.88
N GLN A 275 8.20 21.83 6.93
CA GLN A 275 8.54 22.65 5.76
C GLN A 275 7.27 23.07 4.99
N ASP A 276 7.28 23.01 3.67
CA ASP A 276 6.12 23.37 2.84
C ASP A 276 5.24 22.16 2.45
N SER A 277 5.37 21.02 3.14
CA SER A 277 4.66 19.77 2.78
C SER A 277 3.20 19.72 3.23
N LEU A 278 2.80 20.52 4.21
CA LEU A 278 1.51 20.36 4.90
C LEU A 278 0.30 20.58 3.99
N ARG A 279 0.32 21.66 3.17
CA ARG A 279 -0.79 21.95 2.28
C ARG A 279 -1.09 20.76 1.36
N ASP A 280 -0.05 20.19 0.75
CA ASP A 280 -0.20 19.07 -0.19
C ASP A 280 -0.55 17.78 0.54
N THR A 281 -0.06 17.58 1.76
CA THR A 281 -0.43 16.42 2.58
C THR A 281 -1.90 16.48 3.03
N PHE A 282 -2.39 17.63 3.50
CA PHE A 282 -3.82 17.81 3.81
C PHE A 282 -4.70 17.63 2.58
N LEU A 283 -4.30 18.21 1.45
CA LEU A 283 -5.03 18.13 0.19
C LEU A 283 -5.08 16.69 -0.33
N GLY A 284 -3.94 16.01 -0.35
CA GLY A 284 -3.83 14.61 -0.75
C GLY A 284 -4.70 13.70 0.12
N LEU A 285 -4.62 13.87 1.45
CA LEU A 285 -5.45 13.14 2.40
C LEU A 285 -6.95 13.38 2.15
N TYR A 286 -7.35 14.63 1.91
CA TYR A 286 -8.75 14.97 1.65
C TYR A 286 -9.29 14.30 0.38
N TYR A 287 -8.49 14.22 -0.69
CA TYR A 287 -8.88 13.58 -1.94
C TYR A 287 -8.68 12.06 -1.96
N ALA A 288 -7.93 11.50 -1.01
CA ALA A 288 -7.56 10.09 -1.00
C ALA A 288 -8.75 9.11 -1.21
N PRO A 289 -9.94 9.27 -0.58
CA PRO A 289 -11.06 8.37 -0.82
C PRO A 289 -11.51 8.34 -2.29
N GLY A 290 -11.53 9.50 -2.94
CA GLY A 290 -11.87 9.63 -4.36
C GLY A 290 -10.83 8.97 -5.26
N VAL A 291 -9.56 9.26 -5.00
CA VAL A 291 -8.42 8.70 -5.77
C VAL A 291 -8.32 7.18 -5.61
N VAL A 292 -8.49 6.65 -4.39
CA VAL A 292 -8.49 5.20 -4.15
C VAL A 292 -9.65 4.53 -4.89
N CYS A 293 -10.83 5.14 -4.91
CA CYS A 293 -11.96 4.63 -5.70
C CYS A 293 -11.61 4.52 -7.20
N GLU A 294 -10.99 5.55 -7.78
CA GLU A 294 -10.59 5.53 -9.19
C GLU A 294 -9.52 4.47 -9.46
N ALA A 295 -8.57 4.28 -8.54
CA ALA A 295 -7.55 3.22 -8.62
C ALA A 295 -8.19 1.81 -8.56
N VAL A 296 -9.14 1.59 -7.64
CA VAL A 296 -9.86 0.31 -7.54
C VAL A 296 -10.73 0.08 -8.78
N LYS A 297 -11.39 1.10 -9.33
CA LYS A 297 -12.13 1.00 -10.61
C LYS A 297 -11.20 0.63 -11.76
N THR A 298 -9.98 1.17 -11.78
CA THR A 298 -8.96 0.81 -12.77
C THR A 298 -8.55 -0.66 -12.64
N ALA A 299 -8.34 -1.15 -11.40
CA ALA A 299 -8.05 -2.56 -11.13
C ALA A 299 -9.20 -3.48 -11.60
N ILE A 300 -10.44 -3.18 -11.22
CA ILE A 300 -11.65 -3.93 -11.64
C ILE A 300 -11.76 -3.99 -13.15
N TYR A 301 -11.58 -2.86 -13.82
CA TYR A 301 -11.62 -2.79 -15.29
C TYR A 301 -10.51 -3.63 -15.93
N ALA A 302 -9.27 -3.52 -15.42
CA ALA A 302 -8.14 -4.29 -15.92
C ALA A 302 -8.39 -5.80 -15.80
N GLN A 303 -8.90 -6.25 -14.66
CA GLN A 303 -9.23 -7.65 -14.40
C GLN A 303 -10.31 -8.15 -15.36
N CYS A 304 -11.40 -7.39 -15.53
CA CYS A 304 -12.46 -7.75 -16.45
C CYS A 304 -11.96 -7.85 -17.90
N LEU A 305 -11.15 -6.87 -18.33
CA LEU A 305 -10.57 -6.87 -19.67
C LEU A 305 -9.61 -8.04 -19.87
N LEU A 306 -8.78 -8.38 -18.88
CA LEU A 306 -7.88 -9.53 -18.91
C LEU A 306 -8.66 -10.85 -18.97
N GLU A 307 -9.72 -11.03 -18.15
CA GLU A 307 -10.58 -12.22 -18.22
C GLU A 307 -11.22 -12.39 -19.61
N LEU A 308 -11.65 -11.31 -20.23
CA LEU A 308 -12.17 -11.33 -21.61
C LEU A 308 -11.12 -11.70 -22.66
N CYS A 309 -9.83 -11.50 -22.34
CA CYS A 309 -8.70 -11.94 -23.14
C CYS A 309 -8.25 -13.39 -22.82
N GLY A 310 -8.90 -14.09 -21.88
CA GLY A 310 -8.55 -15.44 -21.46
C GLY A 310 -7.40 -15.50 -20.44
N VAL A 311 -7.01 -14.37 -19.84
CA VAL A 311 -6.03 -14.26 -18.76
C VAL A 311 -6.75 -14.35 -17.43
N HIS A 312 -6.10 -14.92 -16.42
CA HIS A 312 -6.69 -15.10 -15.08
C HIS A 312 -6.06 -14.13 -14.06
N PRO A 313 -6.65 -12.95 -13.85
CA PRO A 313 -6.17 -12.00 -12.85
C PRO A 313 -6.59 -12.41 -11.43
N VAL A 314 -5.83 -11.91 -10.45
CA VAL A 314 -6.14 -12.01 -9.01
C VAL A 314 -6.11 -10.60 -8.41
N PRO A 315 -7.19 -10.16 -7.71
CA PRO A 315 -8.51 -10.79 -7.65
C PRO A 315 -9.20 -10.85 -9.02
N ARG A 316 -10.31 -11.55 -9.09
CA ARG A 316 -11.23 -11.45 -10.22
C ARG A 316 -12.02 -10.13 -10.11
N TYR A 317 -12.48 -9.59 -11.24
CA TYR A 317 -13.24 -8.33 -11.23
C TYR A 317 -14.55 -8.39 -10.41
N THR A 318 -15.07 -9.59 -10.14
CA THR A 318 -16.27 -9.83 -9.33
C THR A 318 -16.01 -10.02 -7.85
N GLU A 319 -14.73 -10.09 -7.43
CA GLU A 319 -14.34 -10.28 -6.04
C GLU A 319 -14.12 -8.93 -5.35
N ASP A 320 -14.15 -8.94 -4.00
CA ASP A 320 -13.86 -7.75 -3.21
C ASP A 320 -12.39 -7.31 -3.34
N HIS A 321 -12.19 -6.01 -3.41
CA HIS A 321 -10.88 -5.39 -3.53
C HIS A 321 -10.46 -4.78 -2.20
N ASN A 322 -9.41 -5.36 -1.61
CA ASN A 322 -8.86 -4.96 -0.31
C ASN A 322 -7.53 -4.22 -0.42
N ASP A 323 -7.05 -4.03 -1.65
CA ASP A 323 -5.95 -3.15 -2.07
C ASP A 323 -6.23 -2.63 -3.49
N ILE A 324 -5.27 -1.89 -4.06
CA ILE A 324 -5.35 -1.33 -5.41
C ILE A 324 -4.57 -2.16 -6.44
N VAL A 325 -4.16 -3.38 -6.10
CA VAL A 325 -3.24 -4.20 -6.90
C VAL A 325 -3.98 -5.28 -7.66
N THR A 326 -3.74 -5.37 -8.95
CA THR A 326 -4.10 -6.51 -9.81
C THR A 326 -2.87 -7.26 -10.20
N CYS A 327 -2.81 -8.58 -10.00
CA CYS A 327 -1.75 -9.39 -10.57
C CYS A 327 -2.29 -10.44 -11.54
N PHE A 328 -1.47 -10.81 -12.51
CA PHE A 328 -1.78 -11.86 -13.48
C PHE A 328 -0.50 -12.40 -14.11
N ASP A 329 -0.53 -13.65 -14.52
CA ASP A 329 0.58 -14.27 -15.24
C ASP A 329 0.50 -13.89 -16.71
N SER A 330 1.53 -13.22 -17.21
CA SER A 330 1.58 -12.81 -18.62
C SER A 330 1.97 -13.96 -19.56
N GLY A 331 2.48 -15.04 -19.00
CA GLY A 331 2.88 -16.26 -19.71
C GLY A 331 4.20 -16.19 -20.47
N SER A 332 4.74 -15.00 -20.70
CA SER A 332 6.02 -14.82 -21.39
C SER A 332 6.71 -13.51 -21.04
N VAL A 333 8.03 -13.46 -21.23
CA VAL A 333 8.81 -12.21 -21.09
C VAL A 333 8.29 -11.14 -22.04
N ALA A 334 7.96 -11.49 -23.27
CA ALA A 334 7.49 -10.54 -24.28
C ALA A 334 6.16 -9.91 -23.90
N ALA A 335 5.20 -10.68 -23.36
CA ALA A 335 3.93 -10.17 -22.90
C ALA A 335 4.10 -9.29 -21.63
N LEU A 336 4.98 -9.69 -20.69
CA LEU A 336 5.35 -8.87 -19.53
C LEU A 336 5.90 -7.51 -19.96
N GLN A 337 6.91 -7.51 -20.85
CA GLN A 337 7.52 -6.29 -21.37
C GLN A 337 6.51 -5.44 -22.14
N GLY A 338 5.70 -6.06 -22.98
CA GLY A 338 4.65 -5.39 -23.77
C GLY A 338 3.62 -4.71 -22.87
N PHE A 339 3.19 -5.36 -21.80
CA PHE A 339 2.24 -4.79 -20.86
C PHE A 339 2.85 -3.60 -20.10
N CYS A 340 4.04 -3.77 -19.52
CA CYS A 340 4.76 -2.70 -18.82
C CYS A 340 5.03 -1.50 -19.75
N ALA A 341 5.51 -1.75 -20.97
CA ALA A 341 5.73 -0.69 -21.96
C ALA A 341 4.44 0.04 -22.33
N GLY A 342 3.31 -0.67 -22.42
CA GLY A 342 1.99 -0.07 -22.67
C GLY A 342 1.55 0.84 -21.54
N ILE A 343 1.75 0.46 -20.28
CA ILE A 343 1.50 1.32 -19.10
C ILE A 343 2.40 2.56 -19.15
N GLN A 344 3.72 2.39 -19.34
CA GLN A 344 4.66 3.51 -19.39
C GLN A 344 4.32 4.52 -20.48
N LYS A 345 4.07 4.04 -21.69
CA LYS A 345 3.74 4.88 -22.85
C LYS A 345 2.47 5.71 -22.67
N ASN A 346 1.55 5.26 -21.83
CA ASN A 346 0.27 5.92 -21.56
C ASN A 346 0.21 6.55 -20.15
N SER A 347 1.34 6.76 -19.53
CA SER A 347 1.50 7.51 -18.29
C SER A 347 1.82 8.97 -18.58
N PRO A 348 1.47 9.92 -17.69
CA PRO A 348 1.64 11.36 -17.96
C PRO A 348 3.10 11.83 -17.94
N VAL A 349 3.99 11.10 -17.25
CA VAL A 349 5.41 11.44 -17.11
C VAL A 349 6.24 10.34 -17.77
N ASP A 350 7.33 10.72 -18.43
CA ASP A 350 8.29 9.82 -19.07
C ASP A 350 7.68 8.78 -20.04
N SER A 351 6.57 9.15 -20.69
CA SER A 351 5.85 8.25 -21.63
C SER A 351 6.70 7.84 -22.86
N PHE A 352 7.80 8.55 -23.14
CA PHE A 352 8.73 8.25 -24.22
C PHE A 352 9.79 7.21 -23.83
N VAL A 353 9.88 6.83 -22.55
CA VAL A 353 10.83 5.83 -22.04
C VAL A 353 10.27 4.43 -22.28
N SER A 354 11.14 3.49 -22.64
CA SER A 354 10.84 2.06 -22.66
C SER A 354 11.42 1.42 -21.42
N PRO A 355 10.60 0.88 -20.49
CA PRO A 355 11.11 0.25 -19.29
C PRO A 355 11.84 -1.05 -19.63
N GLU A 356 13.02 -1.24 -19.06
CA GLU A 356 13.85 -2.44 -19.21
C GLU A 356 14.08 -3.13 -17.86
N PRO A 357 14.36 -4.44 -17.84
CA PRO A 357 14.70 -5.14 -16.62
C PRO A 357 15.95 -4.58 -15.95
N ALA A 358 15.82 -4.06 -14.74
CA ALA A 358 16.91 -3.48 -13.95
C ALA A 358 17.08 -4.20 -12.60
N ASP A 359 18.27 -4.06 -12.03
CA ASP A 359 18.53 -4.47 -10.65
C ASP A 359 17.99 -3.37 -9.73
N GLU A 360 17.07 -3.73 -8.83
CA GLU A 360 16.43 -2.80 -7.92
C GLU A 360 16.87 -3.04 -6.47
N PRO A 361 17.11 -1.99 -5.67
CA PRO A 361 17.51 -2.13 -4.28
C PRO A 361 16.48 -2.91 -3.46
N GLY A 362 16.92 -4.00 -2.83
CA GLY A 362 16.08 -4.86 -1.99
C GLY A 362 15.40 -6.01 -2.74
N TYR A 363 15.64 -6.18 -4.05
CA TYR A 363 15.11 -7.28 -4.85
C TYR A 363 16.22 -8.25 -5.27
N THR A 364 15.88 -9.54 -5.38
CA THR A 364 16.82 -10.59 -5.83
C THR A 364 16.81 -10.79 -7.34
N ASP A 365 15.65 -10.59 -7.97
CA ASP A 365 15.48 -10.70 -9.41
C ASP A 365 15.49 -9.31 -10.06
N LYS A 366 15.85 -9.24 -11.32
CA LYS A 366 15.61 -8.05 -12.12
C LYS A 366 14.12 -7.77 -12.23
N VAL A 367 13.73 -6.52 -12.12
CA VAL A 367 12.33 -6.08 -12.20
C VAL A 367 12.19 -5.09 -13.33
N ILE A 368 11.10 -5.20 -14.10
CA ILE A 368 10.67 -4.13 -15.00
C ILE A 368 9.72 -3.25 -14.18
N MET A 369 10.06 -1.98 -14.00
CA MET A 369 9.20 -1.01 -13.33
C MET A 369 8.70 0.01 -14.34
N ALA A 370 7.42 -0.08 -14.69
CA ALA A 370 6.73 0.92 -15.49
C ALA A 370 6.01 1.88 -14.55
N SER A 371 6.46 3.11 -14.51
CA SER A 371 5.86 4.17 -13.70
C SER A 371 6.06 5.52 -14.38
N GLY A 372 4.99 6.26 -14.57
CA GLY A 372 5.02 7.62 -15.09
C GLY A 372 4.27 8.56 -14.16
N SER A 373 4.78 8.67 -12.94
CA SER A 373 4.17 9.38 -11.81
C SER A 373 4.80 10.74 -11.58
N PHE A 374 4.02 11.72 -11.12
CA PHE A 374 4.52 13.04 -10.70
C PHE A 374 5.31 12.95 -9.40
N THR A 375 5.00 11.96 -8.56
CA THR A 375 5.74 11.66 -7.33
C THR A 375 6.43 10.31 -7.50
N GLU A 376 7.77 10.29 -7.50
CA GLU A 376 8.55 9.06 -7.66
C GLU A 376 8.18 8.03 -6.58
N GLY A 377 7.91 6.80 -7.02
CA GLY A 377 7.44 5.71 -6.13
C GLY A 377 5.96 5.80 -5.73
N SER A 378 5.21 6.78 -6.23
CA SER A 378 3.76 6.88 -6.04
C SER A 378 3.03 5.90 -6.95
N THR A 379 2.79 4.71 -6.43
CA THR A 379 2.09 3.65 -7.17
C THR A 379 0.58 3.89 -7.30
N ILE A 380 0.01 4.79 -6.49
CA ILE A 380 -1.41 5.17 -6.60
C ILE A 380 -1.72 5.91 -7.91
N GLU A 381 -0.74 6.56 -8.53
CA GLU A 381 -0.94 7.27 -9.79
C GLU A 381 -1.19 6.32 -10.95
N ILE A 382 -0.30 5.49 -11.29
CA ILE A 382 -0.38 4.22 -12.04
C ILE A 382 1.03 3.63 -12.16
N SER A 383 1.18 2.34 -11.94
CA SER A 383 2.42 1.62 -12.19
C SER A 383 2.17 0.16 -12.53
N CYS A 384 3.14 -0.49 -13.14
CA CYS A 384 3.14 -1.93 -13.33
C CYS A 384 4.54 -2.47 -13.10
N ASP A 385 4.66 -3.35 -12.12
CA ASP A 385 5.91 -4.03 -11.81
C ASP A 385 5.88 -5.44 -12.40
N GLY A 386 7.01 -5.91 -12.91
CA GLY A 386 7.15 -7.24 -13.47
C GLY A 386 8.50 -7.87 -13.12
N PRO A 387 8.58 -8.69 -12.04
CA PRO A 387 9.78 -9.48 -11.77
C PRO A 387 10.10 -10.43 -12.92
N LEU A 388 11.36 -10.44 -13.38
CA LEU A 388 11.79 -11.26 -14.52
C LEU A 388 12.04 -12.71 -14.10
N ARG A 389 11.01 -13.36 -13.60
CA ARG A 389 11.00 -14.79 -13.22
C ARG A 389 9.69 -15.45 -13.62
N PRO A 390 9.69 -16.73 -14.02
CA PRO A 390 8.46 -17.47 -14.30
C PRO A 390 7.52 -17.47 -13.07
N PRO A 391 6.20 -17.33 -13.29
CA PRO A 391 5.47 -17.31 -14.55
C PRO A 391 5.34 -15.93 -15.23
N TYR A 392 6.21 -14.97 -14.91
CA TYR A 392 6.23 -13.60 -15.44
C TYR A 392 4.98 -12.83 -15.05
N THR A 393 4.77 -12.74 -13.75
CA THR A 393 3.59 -12.07 -13.18
C THR A 393 3.73 -10.55 -13.30
N CYS A 394 2.70 -9.91 -13.83
CA CYS A 394 2.51 -8.47 -13.80
C CYS A 394 1.79 -8.05 -12.51
N TYR A 395 2.19 -6.94 -11.91
CA TYR A 395 1.54 -6.30 -10.76
C TYR A 395 1.16 -4.88 -11.13
N LEU A 396 -0.08 -4.70 -11.60
CA LEU A 396 -0.64 -3.41 -11.95
C LEU A 396 -1.22 -2.74 -10.71
N GLN A 397 -0.95 -1.45 -10.52
CA GLN A 397 -1.34 -0.69 -9.35
C GLN A 397 -1.77 0.72 -9.74
N GLY A 398 -2.79 1.25 -9.04
CA GLY A 398 -3.16 2.65 -9.13
C GLY A 398 -4.05 3.03 -10.31
N GLY A 399 -4.08 4.32 -10.54
CA GLY A 399 -4.94 5.00 -11.50
C GLY A 399 -5.74 6.11 -10.81
N VAL A 400 -5.11 7.25 -10.51
CA VAL A 400 -5.76 8.40 -9.82
C VAL A 400 -6.98 8.95 -10.54
N ASN A 401 -7.13 8.62 -11.82
CA ASN A 401 -8.26 8.95 -12.65
C ASN A 401 -8.58 7.75 -13.53
N PHE A 402 -9.80 7.23 -13.40
CA PHE A 402 -10.22 6.02 -14.12
C PHE A 402 -10.13 6.17 -15.66
N THR A 403 -10.42 7.34 -16.21
CA THR A 403 -10.34 7.54 -17.66
C THR A 403 -8.90 7.38 -18.16
N ALA A 404 -7.93 7.95 -17.45
CA ALA A 404 -6.50 7.80 -17.77
C ALA A 404 -6.03 6.35 -17.50
N GLY A 405 -6.40 5.77 -16.36
CA GLY A 405 -6.09 4.38 -16.03
C GLY A 405 -6.62 3.39 -17.07
N ARG A 406 -7.88 3.55 -17.50
CA ARG A 406 -8.47 2.76 -18.59
C ARG A 406 -7.67 2.91 -19.89
N ALA A 407 -7.26 4.12 -20.25
CA ALA A 407 -6.47 4.36 -21.46
C ALA A 407 -5.10 3.63 -21.37
N ALA A 408 -4.43 3.69 -20.24
CA ALA A 408 -3.18 2.98 -20.05
C ALA A 408 -3.37 1.44 -20.11
N VAL A 409 -4.39 0.92 -19.43
CA VAL A 409 -4.66 -0.53 -19.39
C VAL A 409 -5.05 -1.09 -20.78
N ILE A 410 -5.94 -0.44 -21.53
CA ILE A 410 -6.35 -0.95 -22.85
C ILE A 410 -5.17 -0.98 -23.84
N ASN A 411 -4.30 0.02 -23.79
CA ASN A 411 -3.09 0.05 -24.62
C ASN A 411 -2.09 -1.01 -24.18
N ALA A 412 -1.94 -1.24 -22.86
CA ALA A 412 -1.08 -2.30 -22.32
C ALA A 412 -1.58 -3.69 -22.75
N VAL A 413 -2.86 -3.95 -22.68
CA VAL A 413 -3.49 -5.19 -23.16
C VAL A 413 -3.27 -5.37 -24.65
N GLN A 414 -3.48 -4.32 -25.46
CA GLN A 414 -3.21 -4.38 -26.89
C GLN A 414 -1.76 -4.75 -27.17
N ASN A 415 -0.81 -4.09 -26.53
CA ASN A 415 0.62 -4.34 -26.74
C ASN A 415 1.06 -5.74 -26.30
N ALA A 416 0.46 -6.27 -25.23
CA ALA A 416 0.86 -7.58 -24.68
C ALA A 416 0.23 -8.76 -25.44
N PHE A 417 -1.02 -8.64 -25.88
CA PHE A 417 -1.82 -9.79 -26.33
C PHE A 417 -2.37 -9.68 -27.75
N PHE A 418 -2.24 -8.50 -28.38
CA PHE A 418 -2.77 -8.25 -29.74
C PHE A 418 -1.72 -7.65 -30.68
N ALA A 419 -0.43 -7.69 -30.31
CA ALA A 419 0.66 -7.14 -31.13
C ALA A 419 0.86 -7.87 -32.47
#